data_81a418f6537c104ef95b02e847b7ffff
#
_entry.id   81a418f6537c104ef95b02e847b7ffff
#
_cell.length_a   1.000
_cell.length_b   1.000
_cell.length_c   1.000
_cell.angle_alpha   90.00
_cell.angle_beta   90.00
_cell.angle_gamma   90.00
#
_symmetry.space_group_name_H-M   'P 1'
#
loop_
_entity.id
_entity.type
_entity.pdbx_description
1 polymer ?
#
loop_
_entity_poly.entity_id
_entity_poly.type
_entity_poly.pdbx_seq_one_letter_code
_entity_poly.pdbx_strand_id
1 'polypeptide(L)'
;MSEVNTPGRGRPRAALTFDDGHVGNAALLPVFIKHGIRPTIYICSSIVTHQRTHWWLTPGAQRAGVRRLIKLPNAERLEELASYGFHQHERSIDTPISGLSREHIEAMLPHVDFQSHTRFHPTLTRLARDECTEELACSKQEVEEITGAACEHFAYPYGRYAARDVEILKATGYKTARTTLVGWNDEKSDPYRLRAFDIEDNSSVQWFAAQMTGVPLAWRILPLGAIKAAFIRTLGLTGIRKTRTNAGNESAT
;
A
#
# COMPACT_ATOMS: atom_id res chain seq x y z
N MET A 1 -3.99 14.57 -4.90
CA MET A 1 -2.79 15.06 -4.15
C MET A 1 -2.33 16.48 -4.52
N SER A 2 -2.82 17.10 -5.58
CA SER A 2 -2.48 18.49 -5.94
C SER A 2 -2.76 19.54 -4.85
N GLU A 3 -3.62 19.25 -3.90
CA GLU A 3 -3.97 20.16 -2.79
C GLU A 3 -3.09 20.00 -1.53
N VAL A 4 -2.24 18.97 -1.46
CA VAL A 4 -1.40 18.71 -0.28
C VAL A 4 -0.35 19.81 -0.09
N ASN A 5 0.07 20.47 -1.17
CA ASN A 5 1.10 21.51 -1.14
C ASN A 5 0.55 22.95 -0.99
N THR A 6 -0.75 23.16 -0.87
CA THR A 6 -1.24 24.51 -0.58
C THR A 6 -1.05 24.80 0.91
N PRO A 7 -0.29 25.84 1.31
CA PRO A 7 -0.08 26.16 2.71
C PRO A 7 -1.42 26.42 3.41
N GLY A 8 -1.88 25.42 4.16
CA GLY A 8 -3.09 25.59 4.98
C GLY A 8 -2.74 26.40 6.20
N ARG A 9 -3.45 27.47 6.46
CA ARG A 9 -3.30 28.29 7.65
C ARG A 9 -3.41 27.43 8.93
N GLY A 10 -2.27 26.83 9.37
CA GLY A 10 -2.10 26.28 10.71
C GLY A 10 -2.85 24.97 11.08
N ARG A 11 -3.60 24.34 10.17
CA ARG A 11 -4.26 23.05 10.45
C ARG A 11 -3.57 21.91 9.70
N PRO A 12 -3.27 20.78 10.38
CA PRO A 12 -2.74 19.60 9.69
C PRO A 12 -3.76 19.09 8.69
N ARG A 13 -3.27 18.58 7.55
CA ARG A 13 -4.06 17.94 6.51
C ARG A 13 -3.78 16.45 6.51
N ALA A 14 -4.78 15.64 6.21
CA ALA A 14 -4.63 14.21 6.00
C ALA A 14 -5.05 13.87 4.58
N ALA A 15 -4.23 13.06 3.90
CA ALA A 15 -4.60 12.39 2.66
C ALA A 15 -4.88 10.92 2.99
N LEU A 16 -6.02 10.42 2.54
CA LEU A 16 -6.38 9.01 2.67
C LEU A 16 -5.89 8.26 1.43
N THR A 17 -5.15 7.19 1.63
CA THR A 17 -4.61 6.39 0.53
C THR A 17 -4.88 4.90 0.73
N PHE A 18 -5.08 4.18 -0.37
CA PHE A 18 -5.21 2.73 -0.41
C PHE A 18 -4.24 2.20 -1.45
N ASP A 19 -3.74 0.98 -1.24
CA ASP A 19 -2.83 0.32 -2.16
C ASP A 19 -3.51 -0.84 -2.91
N ASP A 20 -2.82 -1.36 -3.92
CA ASP A 20 -3.12 -2.55 -4.72
C ASP A 20 -4.26 -2.40 -5.74
N GLY A 21 -5.26 -1.58 -5.49
CA GLY A 21 -6.46 -1.54 -6.33
C GLY A 21 -7.29 -2.83 -6.21
N HIS A 22 -7.38 -3.38 -4.99
CA HIS A 22 -8.18 -4.56 -4.71
C HIS A 22 -9.67 -4.32 -4.95
N VAL A 23 -10.40 -5.32 -5.47
CA VAL A 23 -11.85 -5.24 -5.76
C VAL A 23 -12.67 -4.77 -4.56
N GLY A 24 -12.27 -5.08 -3.34
CA GLY A 24 -12.91 -4.61 -2.11
C GLY A 24 -12.93 -3.09 -1.94
N ASN A 25 -12.04 -2.35 -2.63
CA ASN A 25 -12.04 -0.88 -2.58
C ASN A 25 -13.33 -0.29 -3.18
N ALA A 26 -13.98 -0.97 -4.11
CA ALA A 26 -15.25 -0.52 -4.70
C ALA A 26 -16.37 -0.37 -3.65
N ALA A 27 -16.39 -1.22 -2.63
CA ALA A 27 -17.36 -1.15 -1.54
C ALA A 27 -17.26 0.12 -0.69
N LEU A 28 -16.12 0.85 -0.77
CA LEU A 28 -15.90 2.09 -0.04
C LEU A 28 -16.48 3.33 -0.73
N LEU A 29 -16.86 3.23 -2.01
CA LEU A 29 -17.37 4.36 -2.79
C LEU A 29 -18.53 5.10 -2.11
N PRO A 30 -19.56 4.44 -1.56
CA PRO A 30 -20.65 5.13 -0.84
C PRO A 30 -20.16 5.93 0.38
N VAL A 31 -19.09 5.43 1.04
CA VAL A 31 -18.48 6.14 2.19
C VAL A 31 -17.76 7.39 1.73
N PHE A 32 -17.00 7.31 0.63
CA PHE A 32 -16.29 8.46 0.07
C PHE A 32 -17.28 9.56 -0.33
N ILE A 33 -18.36 9.20 -1.03
CA ILE A 33 -19.42 10.13 -1.44
C ILE A 33 -20.09 10.76 -0.21
N LYS A 34 -20.52 9.93 0.73
CA LYS A 34 -21.24 10.40 1.94
C LYS A 34 -20.44 11.42 2.75
N HIS A 35 -19.13 11.26 2.82
CA HIS A 35 -18.25 12.11 3.63
C HIS A 35 -17.49 13.16 2.84
N GLY A 36 -17.70 13.27 1.51
CA GLY A 36 -16.99 14.20 0.65
C GLY A 36 -15.46 13.99 0.65
N ILE A 37 -15.03 12.73 0.80
CA ILE A 37 -13.62 12.34 0.83
C ILE A 37 -13.22 11.95 -0.59
N ARG A 38 -12.09 12.48 -1.08
CA ARG A 38 -11.46 12.05 -2.34
C ARG A 38 -10.11 11.37 -2.03
N PRO A 39 -10.11 10.05 -1.82
CA PRO A 39 -8.87 9.31 -1.54
C PRO A 39 -8.02 9.14 -2.81
N THR A 40 -6.76 8.78 -2.62
CA THR A 40 -5.91 8.24 -3.68
C THR A 40 -5.88 6.71 -3.56
N ILE A 41 -6.13 6.00 -4.66
CA ILE A 41 -5.93 4.54 -4.73
C ILE A 41 -4.76 4.27 -5.68
N TYR A 42 -3.69 3.70 -5.13
CA TYR A 42 -2.53 3.26 -5.90
C TYR A 42 -2.82 1.86 -6.44
N ILE A 43 -3.00 1.74 -7.76
CA ILE A 43 -3.39 0.48 -8.40
C ILE A 43 -2.22 -0.28 -9.00
N CYS A 44 -2.26 -1.60 -8.87
CA CYS A 44 -1.42 -2.50 -9.67
C CYS A 44 -1.99 -2.55 -11.08
N SER A 45 -1.46 -1.69 -11.96
CA SER A 45 -2.13 -1.30 -13.20
C SER A 45 -2.45 -2.47 -14.13
N SER A 46 -1.51 -3.39 -14.36
CA SER A 46 -1.74 -4.53 -15.24
C SER A 46 -2.68 -5.58 -14.62
N ILE A 47 -2.76 -5.67 -13.28
CA ILE A 47 -3.72 -6.52 -12.59
C ILE A 47 -5.14 -5.98 -12.80
N VAL A 48 -5.32 -4.69 -12.63
CA VAL A 48 -6.61 -4.01 -12.80
C VAL A 48 -7.03 -3.99 -14.27
N THR A 49 -6.17 -3.52 -15.17
CA THR A 49 -6.48 -3.36 -16.60
C THR A 49 -6.86 -4.69 -17.27
N HIS A 50 -6.22 -5.79 -16.89
CA HIS A 50 -6.43 -7.11 -17.48
C HIS A 50 -7.28 -8.06 -16.63
N GLN A 51 -7.90 -7.56 -15.57
CA GLN A 51 -8.79 -8.33 -14.69
C GLN A 51 -8.11 -9.59 -14.15
N ARG A 52 -6.97 -9.40 -13.50
CA ARG A 52 -6.14 -10.48 -12.95
C ARG A 52 -6.28 -10.60 -11.43
N THR A 53 -5.67 -11.64 -10.91
CA THR A 53 -5.54 -11.88 -9.47
C THR A 53 -4.18 -11.38 -9.00
N HIS A 54 -4.14 -10.74 -7.85
CA HIS A 54 -2.89 -10.42 -7.17
C HIS A 54 -2.17 -11.71 -6.80
N TRP A 55 -0.90 -11.84 -7.21
CA TRP A 55 -0.15 -13.07 -7.10
C TRP A 55 -0.08 -13.64 -5.66
N TRP A 56 -0.01 -12.76 -4.65
CA TRP A 56 0.06 -13.16 -3.25
C TRP A 56 -1.25 -13.73 -2.68
N LEU A 57 -2.37 -13.57 -3.38
CA LEU A 57 -3.66 -14.17 -3.01
C LEU A 57 -3.84 -15.59 -3.57
N THR A 58 -2.94 -16.03 -4.43
CA THR A 58 -3.04 -17.37 -5.03
C THR A 58 -2.70 -18.46 -4.01
N PRO A 59 -3.38 -19.63 -4.07
CA PRO A 59 -3.06 -20.76 -3.19
C PRO A 59 -1.60 -21.20 -3.29
N GLY A 60 -1.01 -21.14 -4.48
CA GLY A 60 0.40 -21.45 -4.73
C GLY A 60 1.34 -20.53 -3.96
N ALA A 61 1.14 -19.21 -4.04
CA ALA A 61 1.94 -18.24 -3.32
C ALA A 61 1.81 -18.39 -1.80
N GLN A 62 0.61 -18.70 -1.32
CA GLN A 62 0.40 -18.94 0.12
C GLN A 62 1.16 -20.19 0.60
N ARG A 63 1.13 -21.28 -0.17
CA ARG A 63 1.91 -22.50 0.12
C ARG A 63 3.43 -22.26 0.07
N ALA A 64 3.90 -21.51 -0.92
CA ALA A 64 5.32 -21.16 -1.08
C ALA A 64 5.81 -20.19 0.00
N GLY A 65 4.91 -19.46 0.62
CA GLY A 65 5.20 -18.47 1.66
C GLY A 65 5.49 -17.07 1.09
N VAL A 66 4.46 -16.22 1.05
CA VAL A 66 4.53 -14.85 0.49
C VAL A 66 5.70 -14.04 1.04
N ARG A 67 5.96 -14.10 2.37
CA ARG A 67 7.08 -13.39 3.01
C ARG A 67 8.46 -13.83 2.52
N ARG A 68 8.59 -15.05 2.03
CA ARG A 68 9.82 -15.56 1.41
C ARG A 68 9.91 -15.09 -0.03
N LEU A 69 8.83 -15.26 -0.79
CA LEU A 69 8.78 -14.88 -2.21
C LEU A 69 9.13 -13.41 -2.47
N ILE A 70 8.68 -12.49 -1.62
CA ILE A 70 9.00 -11.05 -1.75
C ILE A 70 10.49 -10.73 -1.56
N LYS A 71 11.29 -11.66 -1.06
CA LYS A 71 12.75 -11.48 -0.85
C LYS A 71 13.58 -12.03 -1.98
N LEU A 72 13.02 -12.88 -2.83
CA LEU A 72 13.70 -13.47 -3.97
C LEU A 72 13.97 -12.43 -5.07
N PRO A 73 15.00 -12.63 -5.90
CA PRO A 73 15.09 -12.01 -7.21
C PRO A 73 13.79 -12.24 -8.00
N ASN A 74 13.38 -11.27 -8.82
CA ASN A 74 12.07 -11.34 -9.47
C ASN A 74 11.92 -12.57 -10.38
N ALA A 75 12.97 -12.93 -11.13
CA ALA A 75 12.97 -14.11 -11.99
C ALA A 75 12.72 -15.42 -11.20
N GLU A 76 13.42 -15.59 -10.07
CA GLU A 76 13.25 -16.76 -9.21
C GLU A 76 11.84 -16.81 -8.58
N ARG A 77 11.32 -15.64 -8.18
CA ARG A 77 9.95 -15.53 -7.68
C ARG A 77 8.93 -15.97 -8.73
N LEU A 78 9.10 -15.53 -9.98
CA LEU A 78 8.19 -15.86 -11.07
C LEU A 78 8.29 -17.34 -11.47
N GLU A 79 9.49 -17.89 -11.51
CA GLU A 79 9.72 -19.32 -11.77
C GLU A 79 9.04 -20.19 -10.69
N GLU A 80 9.20 -19.83 -9.44
CA GLU A 80 8.55 -20.55 -8.35
C GLU A 80 7.03 -20.43 -8.42
N LEU A 81 6.48 -19.24 -8.67
CA LEU A 81 5.04 -19.05 -8.85
C LEU A 81 4.51 -19.85 -10.05
N ALA A 82 5.28 -19.95 -11.15
CA ALA A 82 4.93 -20.74 -12.32
C ALA A 82 4.86 -22.25 -11.99
N SER A 83 5.72 -22.76 -11.11
CA SER A 83 5.65 -24.15 -10.63
C SER A 83 4.34 -24.48 -9.89
N TYR A 84 3.62 -23.47 -9.42
CA TYR A 84 2.29 -23.55 -8.83
C TYR A 84 1.17 -23.15 -9.79
N GLY A 85 1.46 -22.99 -11.09
CA GLY A 85 0.48 -22.64 -12.11
C GLY A 85 0.11 -21.16 -12.19
N PHE A 86 0.88 -20.26 -11.56
CA PHE A 86 0.65 -18.83 -11.68
C PHE A 86 1.61 -18.21 -12.71
N HIS A 87 1.05 -17.55 -13.72
CA HIS A 87 1.77 -16.78 -14.72
C HIS A 87 1.27 -15.32 -14.70
N GLN A 88 2.16 -14.36 -14.42
CA GLN A 88 1.73 -12.97 -14.15
C GLN A 88 1.03 -12.29 -15.33
N HIS A 89 1.26 -12.75 -16.57
CA HIS A 89 0.62 -12.22 -17.77
C HIS A 89 -0.68 -12.93 -18.15
N GLU A 90 -1.05 -13.98 -17.41
CA GLU A 90 -2.23 -14.78 -17.66
C GLU A 90 -3.28 -14.54 -16.57
N ARG A 91 -4.53 -14.84 -16.91
CA ARG A 91 -5.61 -14.85 -15.92
C ARG A 91 -5.58 -16.19 -15.19
N SER A 92 -5.52 -16.17 -13.88
CA SER A 92 -5.60 -17.39 -13.06
C SER A 92 -6.99 -18.03 -13.24
N ILE A 93 -7.01 -19.35 -13.47
CA ILE A 93 -8.25 -20.13 -13.61
C ILE A 93 -8.80 -20.49 -12.21
N ASP A 94 -7.91 -20.76 -11.28
CA ASP A 94 -8.26 -21.32 -9.96
C ASP A 94 -8.44 -20.27 -8.86
N THR A 95 -8.28 -18.99 -9.19
CA THR A 95 -8.36 -17.92 -8.21
C THR A 95 -9.26 -16.79 -8.72
N PRO A 96 -10.20 -16.32 -7.92
CA PRO A 96 -11.05 -15.20 -8.31
C PRO A 96 -10.26 -13.97 -8.69
N ILE A 97 -10.75 -13.16 -9.60
CA ILE A 97 -10.21 -11.84 -9.91
C ILE A 97 -10.22 -11.01 -8.63
N SER A 98 -9.09 -10.41 -8.30
CA SER A 98 -8.96 -9.57 -7.11
C SER A 98 -8.72 -8.09 -7.42
N GLY A 99 -8.39 -7.73 -8.66
CA GLY A 99 -8.27 -6.34 -9.10
C GLY A 99 -9.63 -5.68 -9.33
N LEU A 100 -9.69 -4.35 -9.15
CA LEU A 100 -10.85 -3.54 -9.56
C LEU A 100 -11.15 -3.77 -11.04
N SER A 101 -12.43 -3.81 -11.43
CA SER A 101 -12.82 -3.87 -12.83
C SER A 101 -12.81 -2.47 -13.48
N ARG A 102 -12.89 -2.43 -14.81
CA ARG A 102 -13.04 -1.16 -15.55
C ARG A 102 -14.29 -0.41 -15.09
N GLU A 103 -15.40 -1.09 -14.89
CA GLU A 103 -16.66 -0.51 -14.42
C GLU A 103 -16.52 0.07 -13.01
N HIS A 104 -15.74 -0.60 -12.13
CA HIS A 104 -15.42 -0.06 -10.82
C HIS A 104 -14.61 1.24 -10.93
N ILE A 105 -13.57 1.25 -11.78
CA ILE A 105 -12.75 2.45 -12.02
C ILE A 105 -13.63 3.60 -12.53
N GLU A 106 -14.43 3.35 -13.57
CA GLU A 106 -15.32 4.37 -14.18
C GLU A 106 -16.30 4.95 -13.17
N ALA A 107 -16.93 4.12 -12.34
CA ALA A 107 -17.83 4.57 -11.29
C ALA A 107 -17.12 5.38 -10.18
N MET A 108 -15.87 5.07 -9.91
CA MET A 108 -15.09 5.70 -8.84
C MET A 108 -14.33 6.97 -9.30
N LEU A 109 -14.05 7.14 -10.58
CA LEU A 109 -13.27 8.27 -11.12
C LEU A 109 -13.70 9.67 -10.63
N PRO A 110 -15.01 9.99 -10.51
CA PRO A 110 -15.43 11.31 -9.98
C PRO A 110 -15.03 11.55 -8.53
N HIS A 111 -14.76 10.49 -7.76
CA HIS A 111 -14.59 10.52 -6.31
C HIS A 111 -13.23 10.01 -5.82
N VAL A 112 -12.41 9.46 -6.71
CA VAL A 112 -11.12 8.83 -6.38
C VAL A 112 -10.04 9.33 -7.33
N ASP A 113 -8.83 9.52 -6.79
CA ASP A 113 -7.63 9.78 -7.54
C ASP A 113 -6.87 8.45 -7.70
N PHE A 114 -6.84 7.89 -8.92
CA PHE A 114 -6.10 6.65 -9.19
C PHE A 114 -4.68 6.95 -9.60
N GLN A 115 -3.72 6.26 -8.96
CA GLN A 115 -2.30 6.46 -9.14
C GLN A 115 -1.57 5.11 -9.21
N SER A 116 -0.26 5.11 -9.48
CA SER A 116 0.50 3.89 -9.78
C SER A 116 1.04 3.18 -8.55
N HIS A 117 0.90 1.84 -8.54
CA HIS A 117 1.55 0.91 -7.61
C HIS A 117 2.33 -0.20 -8.34
N THR A 118 3.02 0.12 -9.43
CA THR A 118 3.61 -0.81 -10.40
C THR A 118 2.57 -1.56 -11.24
N ARG A 119 3.02 -2.42 -12.12
CA ARG A 119 2.13 -3.28 -12.94
C ARG A 119 1.66 -4.51 -12.18
N PHE A 120 2.61 -5.23 -11.52
CA PHE A 120 2.40 -6.54 -10.92
C PHE A 120 2.83 -6.63 -9.45
N HIS A 121 3.10 -5.52 -8.80
CA HIS A 121 3.54 -5.45 -7.41
C HIS A 121 4.82 -6.25 -7.11
N PRO A 122 5.90 -6.11 -7.90
CA PRO A 122 7.18 -6.71 -7.55
C PRO A 122 7.87 -5.91 -6.44
N THR A 123 8.85 -6.53 -5.78
CA THR A 123 9.79 -5.77 -4.93
C THR A 123 10.81 -5.08 -5.84
N LEU A 124 10.72 -3.74 -6.03
CA LEU A 124 11.56 -3.00 -6.99
C LEU A 124 13.06 -3.26 -6.81
N THR A 125 13.53 -3.33 -5.57
CA THR A 125 14.95 -3.61 -5.25
C THR A 125 15.40 -5.02 -5.65
N ARG A 126 14.50 -5.88 -6.13
CA ARG A 126 14.76 -7.24 -6.61
C ARG A 126 14.62 -7.39 -8.12
N LEU A 127 14.35 -6.30 -8.82
CA LEU A 127 14.30 -6.22 -10.28
C LEU A 127 15.68 -5.87 -10.85
N ALA A 128 15.95 -6.32 -12.08
CA ALA A 128 16.97 -5.69 -12.90
C ALA A 128 16.57 -4.24 -13.23
N ARG A 129 17.53 -3.40 -13.68
CA ARG A 129 17.24 -1.98 -13.96
C ARG A 129 16.19 -1.82 -15.05
N ASP A 130 16.30 -2.61 -16.11
CA ASP A 130 15.40 -2.52 -17.25
C ASP A 130 13.99 -2.98 -16.88
N GLU A 131 13.86 -4.07 -16.12
CA GLU A 131 12.58 -4.53 -15.58
C GLU A 131 11.93 -3.47 -14.68
N CYS A 132 12.73 -2.81 -13.82
CA CYS A 132 12.23 -1.74 -12.97
C CYS A 132 11.75 -0.54 -13.81
N THR A 133 12.48 -0.18 -14.86
CA THR A 133 12.09 0.89 -15.78
C THR A 133 10.78 0.56 -16.49
N GLU A 134 10.63 -0.66 -16.98
CA GLU A 134 9.40 -1.15 -17.61
C GLU A 134 8.21 -1.13 -16.63
N GLU A 135 8.37 -1.68 -15.42
CA GLU A 135 7.33 -1.68 -14.38
C GLU A 135 6.82 -0.26 -14.08
N LEU A 136 7.71 0.70 -13.98
CA LEU A 136 7.35 2.08 -13.65
C LEU A 136 6.76 2.85 -14.84
N ALA A 137 7.38 2.74 -16.01
CA ALA A 137 6.92 3.47 -17.20
C ALA A 137 5.58 2.93 -17.72
N CYS A 138 5.47 1.61 -17.86
CA CYS A 138 4.23 1.00 -18.34
C CYS A 138 3.09 1.14 -17.32
N SER A 139 3.38 1.06 -16.01
CA SER A 139 2.35 1.29 -15.01
C SER A 139 1.76 2.70 -15.10
N LYS A 140 2.62 3.72 -15.28
CA LYS A 140 2.16 5.09 -15.49
C LYS A 140 1.23 5.19 -16.69
N GLN A 141 1.65 4.67 -17.84
CA GLN A 141 0.87 4.68 -19.06
C GLN A 141 -0.47 3.93 -18.89
N GLU A 142 -0.45 2.72 -18.35
CA GLU A 142 -1.66 1.91 -18.12
C GLU A 142 -2.67 2.62 -17.19
N VAL A 143 -2.19 3.34 -16.15
CA VAL A 143 -3.06 4.15 -15.28
C VAL A 143 -3.66 5.33 -16.06
N GLU A 144 -2.85 6.04 -16.84
CA GLU A 144 -3.32 7.18 -17.66
C GLU A 144 -4.34 6.73 -18.71
N GLU A 145 -4.14 5.56 -19.34
CA GLU A 145 -5.07 4.99 -20.32
C GLU A 145 -6.42 4.59 -19.72
N ILE A 146 -6.41 3.95 -18.53
CA ILE A 146 -7.67 3.47 -17.92
C ILE A 146 -8.46 4.59 -17.26
N THR A 147 -7.78 5.67 -16.80
CA THR A 147 -8.41 6.76 -16.07
C THR A 147 -8.68 8.00 -16.91
N GLY A 148 -7.96 8.18 -18.01
CA GLY A 148 -7.95 9.42 -18.80
C GLY A 148 -7.32 10.62 -18.05
N ALA A 149 -6.62 10.39 -16.94
CA ALA A 149 -6.03 11.41 -16.08
C ALA A 149 -4.53 11.19 -15.91
N ALA A 150 -3.79 12.26 -15.57
CA ALA A 150 -2.35 12.17 -15.35
C ALA A 150 -2.01 11.30 -14.14
N CYS A 151 -1.08 10.37 -14.31
CA CYS A 151 -0.51 9.55 -13.24
C CYS A 151 0.81 10.18 -12.76
N GLU A 152 0.76 10.91 -11.67
CA GLU A 152 1.89 11.72 -11.17
C GLU A 152 2.47 11.20 -9.85
N HIS A 153 1.76 10.29 -9.20
CA HIS A 153 2.08 9.82 -7.86
C HIS A 153 2.28 8.31 -7.84
N PHE A 154 3.20 7.87 -7.00
CA PHE A 154 3.60 6.48 -6.90
C PHE A 154 3.58 5.99 -5.45
N ALA A 155 3.25 4.72 -5.21
CA ALA A 155 3.51 4.05 -3.93
C ALA A 155 4.47 2.88 -4.16
N TYR A 156 5.51 2.78 -3.31
CA TYR A 156 6.47 1.69 -3.41
C TYR A 156 5.88 0.40 -2.86
N PRO A 157 5.84 -0.71 -3.64
CA PRO A 157 5.49 -2.03 -3.11
C PRO A 157 6.31 -2.36 -1.85
N TYR A 158 5.63 -2.71 -0.76
CA TYR A 158 6.24 -2.97 0.56
C TYR A 158 7.01 -1.77 1.15
N GLY A 159 6.87 -0.57 0.61
CA GLY A 159 7.66 0.60 0.96
C GLY A 159 9.16 0.48 0.65
N ARG A 160 9.58 -0.52 -0.15
CA ARG A 160 10.98 -0.82 -0.46
C ARG A 160 11.42 -0.15 -1.75
N TYR A 161 12.53 0.58 -1.68
CA TYR A 161 13.13 1.26 -2.82
C TYR A 161 14.65 1.41 -2.65
N ALA A 162 15.34 1.63 -3.76
CA ALA A 162 16.74 2.00 -3.83
C ALA A 162 16.91 3.37 -4.51
N ALA A 163 18.10 3.94 -4.45
CA ALA A 163 18.40 5.23 -5.10
C ALA A 163 18.09 5.20 -6.61
N ARG A 164 18.41 4.08 -7.30
CA ARG A 164 18.12 3.91 -8.73
C ARG A 164 16.62 3.95 -9.04
N ASP A 165 15.77 3.45 -8.13
CA ASP A 165 14.33 3.42 -8.35
C ASP A 165 13.74 4.85 -8.31
N VAL A 166 14.31 5.70 -7.43
CA VAL A 166 13.99 7.14 -7.39
C VAL A 166 14.44 7.85 -8.67
N GLU A 167 15.63 7.52 -9.20
CA GLU A 167 16.11 8.05 -10.47
C GLU A 167 15.16 7.70 -11.64
N ILE A 168 14.71 6.44 -11.69
CA ILE A 168 13.78 5.97 -12.71
C ILE A 168 12.43 6.66 -12.60
N LEU A 169 11.88 6.80 -11.36
CA LEU A 169 10.64 7.53 -11.12
C LEU A 169 10.70 8.98 -11.62
N LYS A 170 11.82 9.66 -11.37
CA LYS A 170 12.05 11.03 -11.88
C LYS A 170 12.10 11.05 -13.39
N ALA A 171 12.85 10.14 -13.99
CA ALA A 171 12.99 10.04 -15.44
C ALA A 171 11.67 9.71 -16.15
N THR A 172 10.78 8.93 -15.50
CA THR A 172 9.45 8.58 -16.00
C THR A 172 8.42 9.69 -15.76
N GLY A 173 8.76 10.75 -15.03
CA GLY A 173 7.90 11.91 -14.83
C GLY A 173 6.90 11.78 -13.67
N TYR A 174 7.12 10.87 -12.74
CA TYR A 174 6.41 10.90 -11.46
C TYR A 174 6.86 12.11 -10.64
N LYS A 175 5.94 12.73 -9.92
CA LYS A 175 6.20 13.92 -9.08
C LYS A 175 6.43 13.56 -7.62
N THR A 176 5.76 12.52 -7.12
CA THR A 176 5.93 12.08 -5.74
C THR A 176 5.91 10.56 -5.62
N ALA A 177 6.51 10.05 -4.54
CA ALA A 177 6.44 8.64 -4.20
C ALA A 177 6.29 8.44 -2.68
N ARG A 178 5.38 7.55 -2.28
CA ARG A 178 5.07 7.22 -0.89
C ARG A 178 5.72 5.91 -0.47
N THR A 179 6.28 5.92 0.73
CA THR A 179 6.84 4.76 1.42
C THR A 179 5.89 4.26 2.51
N THR A 180 6.29 3.21 3.23
CA THR A 180 5.64 2.75 4.47
C THR A 180 6.35 3.27 5.73
N LEU A 181 7.26 4.23 5.59
CA LEU A 181 7.92 4.87 6.73
C LEU A 181 6.90 5.69 7.51
N VAL A 182 6.74 5.38 8.79
CA VAL A 182 5.78 6.05 9.65
C VAL A 182 6.23 7.49 9.95
N GLY A 183 5.33 8.45 9.81
CA GLY A 183 5.59 9.84 10.19
C GLY A 183 4.77 10.87 9.42
N TRP A 184 5.01 12.12 9.79
CA TRP A 184 4.44 13.29 9.14
C TRP A 184 5.33 13.75 7.99
N ASN A 185 4.72 14.44 7.04
CA ASN A 185 5.40 15.16 5.97
C ASN A 185 5.23 16.66 6.19
N ASP A 186 6.24 17.41 5.81
CA ASP A 186 6.28 18.86 5.80
C ASP A 186 6.85 19.39 4.47
N GLU A 187 7.03 20.70 4.36
CA GLU A 187 7.56 21.35 3.16
C GLU A 187 9.00 20.94 2.81
N LYS A 188 9.75 20.36 3.77
CA LYS A 188 11.15 19.92 3.60
C LYS A 188 11.24 18.42 3.29
N SER A 189 10.12 17.71 3.35
CA SER A 189 10.10 16.28 3.09
C SER A 189 10.44 15.99 1.64
N ASP A 190 11.29 14.98 1.41
CA ASP A 190 11.62 14.50 0.06
C ASP A 190 10.36 13.99 -0.63
N PRO A 191 9.92 14.57 -1.75
CA PRO A 191 8.69 14.18 -2.43
C PRO A 191 8.70 12.72 -2.90
N TYR A 192 9.88 12.12 -3.09
CA TYR A 192 10.02 10.71 -3.49
C TYR A 192 10.15 9.74 -2.30
N ARG A 193 9.98 10.24 -1.07
CA ARG A 193 10.10 9.45 0.17
C ARG A 193 9.05 9.84 1.19
N LEU A 194 7.84 10.12 0.72
CA LEU A 194 6.75 10.53 1.59
C LEU A 194 6.44 9.44 2.62
N ARG A 195 6.22 9.87 3.84
CA ARG A 195 5.85 9.01 4.97
C ARG A 195 4.34 8.81 5.02
N ALA A 196 3.91 7.73 5.67
CA ALA A 196 2.51 7.45 5.88
C ALA A 196 2.29 6.82 7.26
N PHE A 197 1.07 6.90 7.76
CA PHE A 197 0.60 6.09 8.88
C PHE A 197 -0.21 4.94 8.32
N ASP A 198 0.21 3.73 8.63
CA ASP A 198 -0.49 2.51 8.25
C ASP A 198 -1.61 2.25 9.24
N ILE A 199 -2.83 2.05 8.74
CA ILE A 199 -4.02 1.78 9.55
C ILE A 199 -4.46 0.36 9.28
N GLU A 200 -4.34 -0.50 10.27
CA GLU A 200 -4.77 -1.89 10.20
C GLU A 200 -6.29 -2.01 10.36
N ASP A 201 -6.90 -3.02 9.72
CA ASP A 201 -8.35 -3.26 9.72
C ASP A 201 -8.94 -3.43 11.14
N ASN A 202 -8.14 -3.90 12.08
CA ASN A 202 -8.52 -4.10 13.47
C ASN A 202 -8.20 -2.91 14.40
N SER A 203 -7.76 -1.78 13.82
CA SER A 203 -7.43 -0.58 14.59
C SER A 203 -8.68 0.03 15.20
N SER A 204 -8.66 0.27 16.53
CA SER A 204 -9.74 1.02 17.17
C SER A 204 -9.70 2.50 16.76
N VAL A 205 -10.86 3.17 16.83
CA VAL A 205 -10.96 4.61 16.57
C VAL A 205 -10.02 5.42 17.49
N GLN A 206 -9.89 4.98 18.76
CA GLN A 206 -8.97 5.61 19.72
C GLN A 206 -7.51 5.45 19.30
N TRP A 207 -7.14 4.27 18.78
CA TRP A 207 -5.79 4.03 18.27
C TRP A 207 -5.51 4.87 17.00
N PHE A 208 -6.47 4.91 16.09
CA PHE A 208 -6.40 5.77 14.92
C PHE A 208 -6.21 7.24 15.32
N ALA A 209 -7.03 7.76 16.24
CA ALA A 209 -6.90 9.12 16.73
C ALA A 209 -5.53 9.38 17.39
N ALA A 210 -5.02 8.41 18.17
CA ALA A 210 -3.69 8.51 18.76
C ALA A 210 -2.57 8.54 17.69
N GLN A 211 -2.66 7.72 16.64
CA GLN A 211 -1.71 7.76 15.52
C GLN A 211 -1.70 9.15 14.84
N MET A 212 -2.88 9.76 14.65
CA MET A 212 -3.01 11.08 14.03
C MET A 212 -2.41 12.21 14.88
N THR A 213 -2.14 12.00 16.17
CA THR A 213 -1.40 12.96 17.01
C THR A 213 0.13 12.82 16.89
N GLY A 214 0.63 11.76 16.28
CA GLY A 214 2.06 11.42 16.25
C GLY A 214 2.62 10.89 17.58
N VAL A 215 1.82 10.85 18.65
CA VAL A 215 2.23 10.38 19.99
C VAL A 215 2.78 8.95 19.97
N PRO A 216 2.17 7.97 19.27
CA PRO A 216 2.72 6.62 19.19
C PRO A 216 4.11 6.55 18.54
N LEU A 217 4.40 7.46 17.61
CA LEU A 217 5.72 7.54 16.98
C LEU A 217 6.76 8.08 17.98
N ALA A 218 6.43 9.14 18.72
CA ALA A 218 7.30 9.69 19.77
C ALA A 218 7.63 8.62 20.83
N TRP A 219 6.68 7.74 21.17
CA TRP A 219 6.88 6.67 22.15
C TRP A 219 7.81 5.55 21.68
N ARG A 220 7.93 5.32 20.38
CA ARG A 220 8.93 4.38 19.85
C ARG A 220 10.35 4.90 20.00
N ILE A 221 10.52 6.21 20.07
CA ILE A 221 11.82 6.90 20.10
C ILE A 221 12.26 7.19 21.54
N LEU A 222 11.32 7.35 22.49
CA LEU A 222 11.64 7.69 23.89
C LEU A 222 11.94 6.43 24.73
N PRO A 223 13.10 6.38 25.44
CA PRO A 223 13.51 5.20 26.21
C PRO A 223 12.75 4.98 27.52
N LEU A 224 11.72 5.74 27.83
CA LEU A 224 11.09 5.82 29.14
C LEU A 224 9.86 4.90 29.28
N GLY A 225 10.08 3.64 29.64
CA GLY A 225 9.02 2.64 29.89
C GLY A 225 7.97 3.07 30.93
N ALA A 226 8.38 3.85 31.94
CA ALA A 226 7.49 4.32 33.02
C ALA A 226 6.50 5.41 32.53
N ILE A 227 6.92 6.30 31.66
CA ILE A 227 6.06 7.35 31.10
C ILE A 227 5.04 6.75 30.13
N LYS A 228 5.41 5.69 29.39
CA LYS A 228 4.48 4.93 28.56
C LYS A 228 3.30 4.38 29.35
N ALA A 229 3.57 3.79 30.51
CA ALA A 229 2.54 3.19 31.35
C ALA A 229 1.60 4.24 31.98
N ALA A 230 2.12 5.38 32.41
CA ALA A 230 1.33 6.46 32.99
C ALA A 230 0.37 7.09 31.95
N PHE A 231 0.86 7.34 30.75
CA PHE A 231 0.07 7.98 29.68
C PHE A 231 -1.00 7.04 29.10
N ILE A 232 -0.74 5.74 29.01
CA ILE A 232 -1.74 4.72 28.63
C ILE A 232 -2.91 4.72 29.63
N ARG A 233 -2.62 4.86 30.92
CA ARG A 233 -3.66 4.96 31.98
C ARG A 233 -4.48 6.24 31.87
N THR A 234 -3.82 7.39 31.58
CA THR A 234 -4.48 8.69 31.50
C THR A 234 -5.43 8.82 30.30
N LEU A 235 -5.11 8.13 29.19
CA LEU A 235 -5.94 8.12 27.97
C LEU A 235 -7.01 7.01 27.96
N GLY A 236 -7.15 6.22 29.04
CA GLY A 236 -8.12 5.12 29.10
C GLY A 236 -7.83 3.96 28.13
N LEU A 237 -6.60 3.87 27.60
CA LEU A 237 -6.16 2.86 26.62
C LEU A 237 -5.80 1.51 27.27
N THR A 238 -6.24 1.26 28.50
CA THR A 238 -6.04 0.00 29.21
C THR A 238 -7.01 -1.06 28.71
N GLY A 239 -6.69 -1.69 27.57
CA GLY A 239 -7.57 -2.73 27.00
C GLY A 239 -6.91 -3.64 25.97
N ILE A 240 -5.67 -3.38 25.58
CA ILE A 240 -4.99 -4.26 24.61
C ILE A 240 -4.22 -5.35 25.37
N ARG A 241 -4.95 -6.36 25.86
CA ARG A 241 -4.34 -7.64 26.22
C ARG A 241 -3.93 -8.32 24.90
N LYS A 242 -2.63 -8.52 24.72
CA LYS A 242 -2.12 -9.50 23.77
C LYS A 242 -2.69 -10.86 24.19
N THR A 243 -3.69 -11.37 23.52
CA THR A 243 -4.08 -12.78 23.61
C THR A 243 -2.95 -13.59 22.97
N ARG A 244 -2.00 -14.02 23.79
CA ARG A 244 -1.15 -15.16 23.47
C ARG A 244 -2.08 -16.37 23.44
N THR A 245 -2.46 -16.84 22.29
CA THR A 245 -2.98 -18.20 22.11
C THR A 245 -1.83 -19.16 22.41
N ASN A 246 -1.76 -19.65 23.64
CA ASN A 246 -1.05 -20.87 23.97
C ASN A 246 -1.86 -22.00 23.33
N ALA A 247 -1.38 -22.52 22.21
CA ALA A 247 -1.72 -23.88 21.81
C ALA A 247 -1.02 -24.82 22.80
N GLY A 248 -1.78 -25.26 23.77
CA GLY A 248 -1.34 -26.25 24.76
C GLY A 248 -1.08 -27.58 24.08
N ASN A 249 0.07 -28.09 24.38
CA ASN A 249 0.50 -29.46 24.23
C ASN A 249 -0.43 -30.34 25.10
N GLU A 250 -1.18 -31.22 24.50
CA GLU A 250 -1.69 -32.41 25.16
C GLU A 250 -1.16 -33.64 24.44
N SER A 251 -0.11 -34.18 25.06
CA SER A 251 0.35 -35.54 24.85
C SER A 251 -0.40 -36.48 25.82
N ALA A 252 -0.54 -37.72 25.39
CA ALA A 252 -0.73 -38.95 26.15
C ALA A 252 -2.18 -39.48 26.26
N THR A 253 -2.43 -40.53 25.76
CA THR A 253 -2.36 -41.99 26.01
C THR A 253 -3.12 -42.72 24.93
#